data_b5bd3140db9a5538021ef9cb67085b4c
#
_entry.id   b5bd3140db9a5538021ef9cb67085b4c
#
_cell.length_a   1.000
_cell.length_b   1.000
_cell.length_c   1.000
_cell.angle_alpha   90.00
_cell.angle_beta   90.00
_cell.angle_gamma   90.00
#
_symmetry.space_group_name_H-M   'P 1'
#
loop_
_entity.id
_entity.type
_entity.pdbx_description
1 polymer ?
#
loop_
_entity_poly.entity_id
_entity_poly.type
_entity_poly.pdbx_seq_one_letter_code
_entity_poly.pdbx_strand_id
1 'polypeptide(L)'
;DGLRRTTRDEPDYDVLMRYRLDLLAEHGLTMSLIGDVIAGLEPLAGARPFLDALREDTQVILLSDTFEQFARPLMRQLGMPTVFCHRLVVDGDRIADYRLRQPNQKQRSVEALQALNYEVIAAGDSYNDTTMLSAADHGYLFHAPANVIDEFPEFPALDTYDDLLAAIRAAIGQMPDS
;
A
#
# COMPACT_ATOMS: atom_id res chain seq x y z
N ASP A 1 1.31 18.26 -15.79
CA ASP A 1 -0.06 17.71 -15.72
C ASP A 1 -0.15 16.19 -15.96
N GLY A 2 0.72 15.59 -16.76
CA GLY A 2 0.67 14.15 -17.10
C GLY A 2 0.80 13.19 -15.92
N LEU A 3 1.50 13.55 -14.83
CA LEU A 3 1.63 12.72 -13.64
C LEU A 3 0.39 12.77 -12.70
N ARG A 4 -0.56 13.65 -12.97
CA ARG A 4 -1.83 13.75 -12.21
C ARG A 4 -2.87 12.73 -12.66
N ARG A 5 -2.69 12.12 -13.84
CA ARG A 5 -3.57 11.06 -14.34
C ARG A 5 -3.47 9.84 -13.43
N THR A 6 -4.60 9.38 -12.93
CA THR A 6 -4.72 8.27 -11.99
C THR A 6 -5.48 7.10 -12.60
N THR A 7 -5.62 6.01 -11.89
CA THR A 7 -6.47 4.86 -12.29
C THR A 7 -7.95 5.21 -12.40
N ARG A 8 -8.38 6.38 -11.91
CA ARG A 8 -9.74 6.91 -12.14
C ARG A 8 -9.91 7.47 -13.55
N ASP A 9 -8.82 8.02 -14.12
CA ASP A 9 -8.83 8.62 -15.45
C ASP A 9 -8.50 7.59 -16.53
N GLU A 10 -7.74 6.55 -16.17
CA GLU A 10 -7.36 5.42 -17.01
C GLU A 10 -7.47 4.13 -16.20
N PRO A 11 -8.56 3.37 -16.39
CA PRO A 11 -8.79 2.12 -15.65
C PRO A 11 -7.79 1.01 -16.00
N ASP A 12 -7.21 1.06 -17.21
CA ASP A 12 -6.17 0.12 -17.61
C ASP A 12 -4.82 0.55 -17.02
N TYR A 13 -4.39 -0.19 -16.02
CA TYR A 13 -3.14 0.08 -15.31
C TYR A 13 -1.90 0.00 -16.23
N ASP A 14 -1.90 -0.90 -17.22
CA ASP A 14 -0.77 -1.02 -18.14
C ASP A 14 -0.68 0.22 -19.03
N VAL A 15 -1.79 0.69 -19.58
CA VAL A 15 -1.86 1.92 -20.36
C VAL A 15 -1.38 3.12 -19.55
N LEU A 16 -1.83 3.25 -18.30
CA LEU A 16 -1.42 4.33 -17.40
C LEU A 16 0.09 4.28 -17.12
N MET A 17 0.63 3.10 -16.85
CA MET A 17 2.05 2.94 -16.53
C MET A 17 2.95 3.15 -17.74
N ARG A 18 2.57 2.69 -18.94
CA ARG A 18 3.28 2.98 -20.20
C ARG A 18 3.36 4.47 -20.44
N TYR A 19 2.23 5.17 -20.32
CA TYR A 19 2.20 6.61 -20.44
C TYR A 19 3.13 7.32 -19.44
N ARG A 20 3.16 6.87 -18.18
CA ARG A 20 4.06 7.43 -17.16
C ARG A 20 5.54 7.19 -17.51
N LEU A 21 5.89 5.99 -17.98
CA LEU A 21 7.26 5.68 -18.41
C LEU A 21 7.71 6.54 -19.58
N ASP A 22 6.83 6.77 -20.56
CA ASP A 22 7.10 7.65 -21.69
C ASP A 22 7.36 9.10 -21.24
N LEU A 23 6.55 9.61 -20.29
CA LEU A 23 6.77 10.93 -19.70
C LEU A 23 8.11 11.03 -18.95
N LEU A 24 8.48 9.99 -18.19
CA LEU A 24 9.76 9.98 -17.48
C LEU A 24 10.93 10.05 -18.50
N ALA A 25 10.84 9.29 -19.59
CA ALA A 25 11.84 9.28 -20.64
C ALA A 25 11.90 10.62 -21.37
N GLU A 26 10.76 11.20 -21.76
CA GLU A 26 10.66 12.49 -22.45
C GLU A 26 11.27 13.65 -21.64
N HIS A 27 11.08 13.62 -20.32
CA HIS A 27 11.56 14.66 -19.42
C HIS A 27 12.95 14.36 -18.84
N GLY A 28 13.61 13.28 -19.25
CA GLY A 28 14.92 12.86 -18.75
C GLY A 28 14.96 12.55 -17.26
N LEU A 29 13.82 12.11 -16.69
CA LEU A 29 13.72 11.75 -15.28
C LEU A 29 14.31 10.36 -15.05
N THR A 30 15.47 10.34 -14.44
CA THR A 30 16.24 9.12 -14.18
C THR A 30 15.90 8.53 -12.82
N MET A 31 16.34 7.27 -12.61
CA MET A 31 16.20 6.59 -11.32
C MET A 31 16.89 7.36 -10.19
N SER A 32 18.07 7.92 -10.45
CA SER A 32 18.82 8.72 -9.48
C SER A 32 18.07 9.99 -9.09
N LEU A 33 17.57 10.76 -10.08
CA LEU A 33 16.80 11.99 -9.81
C LEU A 33 15.54 11.72 -8.98
N ILE A 34 14.81 10.67 -9.31
CA ILE A 34 13.61 10.26 -8.55
C ILE A 34 14.02 9.77 -7.16
N GLY A 35 15.11 9.01 -7.07
CA GLY A 35 15.68 8.52 -5.82
C GLY A 35 16.04 9.64 -4.85
N ASP A 36 16.63 10.73 -5.35
CA ASP A 36 16.97 11.92 -4.54
C ASP A 36 15.73 12.59 -3.94
N VAL A 37 14.66 12.70 -4.75
CA VAL A 37 13.37 13.22 -4.25
C VAL A 37 12.78 12.31 -3.18
N ILE A 38 12.76 10.99 -3.42
CA ILE A 38 12.20 10.03 -2.47
C ILE A 38 13.03 9.96 -1.19
N ALA A 39 14.35 10.13 -1.25
CA ALA A 39 15.21 10.13 -0.08
C ALA A 39 14.88 11.25 0.91
N GLY A 40 14.26 12.34 0.43
CA GLY A 40 13.75 13.43 1.27
C GLY A 40 12.35 13.22 1.85
N LEU A 41 11.68 12.12 1.52
CA LEU A 41 10.36 11.83 2.07
C LEU A 41 10.46 11.20 3.46
N GLU A 42 9.53 11.59 4.32
CA GLU A 42 9.37 11.02 5.65
C GLU A 42 8.06 10.25 5.75
N PRO A 43 8.00 9.19 6.58
CA PRO A 43 6.73 8.55 6.92
C PRO A 43 5.77 9.54 7.59
N LEU A 44 4.49 9.26 7.51
CA LEU A 44 3.48 10.02 8.26
C LEU A 44 3.82 10.01 9.75
N ALA A 45 3.57 11.15 10.40
CA ALA A 45 3.79 11.30 11.84
C ALA A 45 3.01 10.22 12.61
N GLY A 46 3.70 9.48 13.49
CA GLY A 46 3.10 8.38 14.24
C GLY A 46 3.13 7.01 13.56
N ALA A 47 3.41 6.93 12.24
CA ALA A 47 3.41 5.66 11.52
C ALA A 47 4.43 4.65 12.07
N ARG A 48 5.65 5.09 12.40
CA ARG A 48 6.68 4.19 12.94
C ARG A 48 6.32 3.67 14.34
N PRO A 49 5.95 4.51 15.34
CA PRO A 49 5.48 4.03 16.65
C PRO A 49 4.29 3.09 16.55
N PHE A 50 3.32 3.38 15.68
CA PHE A 50 2.17 2.51 15.42
C PHE A 50 2.61 1.11 14.94
N LEU A 51 3.47 1.04 13.93
CA LEU A 51 3.97 -0.23 13.41
C LEU A 51 4.79 -1.00 14.45
N ASP A 52 5.55 -0.32 15.29
CA ASP A 52 6.31 -0.96 16.37
C ASP A 52 5.38 -1.55 17.42
N ALA A 53 4.33 -0.81 17.86
CA ALA A 53 3.31 -1.31 18.76
C ALA A 53 2.52 -2.48 18.16
N LEU A 54 2.15 -2.40 16.89
CA LEU A 54 1.39 -3.46 16.22
C LEU A 54 2.19 -4.76 16.09
N ARG A 55 3.51 -4.68 15.90
CA ARG A 55 4.40 -5.85 15.82
C ARG A 55 4.55 -6.61 17.14
N GLU A 56 4.18 -6.02 18.28
CA GLU A 56 4.12 -6.72 19.55
C GLU A 56 2.96 -7.72 19.60
N ASP A 57 1.91 -7.44 18.83
CA ASP A 57 0.67 -8.22 18.84
C ASP A 57 0.55 -9.18 17.64
N THR A 58 1.09 -8.81 16.47
CA THR A 58 0.89 -9.58 15.23
C THR A 58 1.96 -9.34 14.16
N GLN A 59 1.90 -10.11 13.08
CA GLN A 59 2.74 -9.89 11.90
C GLN A 59 2.18 -8.77 11.03
N VAL A 60 3.07 -7.95 10.48
CA VAL A 60 2.68 -6.78 9.68
C VAL A 60 3.24 -6.90 8.26
N ILE A 61 2.38 -6.76 7.28
CA ILE A 61 2.72 -6.71 5.85
C ILE A 61 2.14 -5.43 5.27
N LEU A 62 2.96 -4.64 4.59
CA LEU A 62 2.51 -3.50 3.81
C LEU A 62 2.20 -3.94 2.38
N LEU A 63 0.99 -3.69 1.92
CA LEU A 63 0.55 -3.95 0.55
C LEU A 63 0.47 -2.62 -0.21
N SER A 64 1.24 -2.46 -1.28
CA SER A 64 1.34 -1.19 -1.99
C SER A 64 1.50 -1.36 -3.49
N ASP A 65 0.82 -0.53 -4.27
CA ASP A 65 0.97 -0.46 -5.74
C ASP A 65 2.20 0.37 -6.18
N THR A 66 3.08 0.71 -5.24
CA THR A 66 4.37 1.32 -5.51
C THR A 66 5.41 0.29 -6.00
N PHE A 67 6.65 0.73 -6.18
CA PHE A 67 7.76 -0.09 -6.63
C PHE A 67 8.82 -0.25 -5.53
N GLU A 68 9.47 -1.43 -5.46
CA GLU A 68 10.51 -1.74 -4.46
C GLU A 68 11.58 -0.64 -4.36
N GLN A 69 12.01 -0.11 -5.52
CA GLN A 69 13.05 0.91 -5.58
C GLN A 69 12.61 2.22 -4.91
N PHE A 70 11.34 2.56 -5.02
CA PHE A 70 10.75 3.76 -4.42
C PHE A 70 10.39 3.55 -2.94
N ALA A 71 9.92 2.36 -2.59
CA ALA A 71 9.53 2.05 -1.21
C ALA A 71 10.73 1.97 -0.25
N ARG A 72 11.88 1.49 -0.73
CA ARG A 72 13.03 1.14 0.12
C ARG A 72 13.50 2.23 1.10
N PRO A 73 13.64 3.52 0.73
CA PRO A 73 14.03 4.57 1.67
C PRO A 73 13.05 4.74 2.83
N LEU A 74 11.74 4.71 2.57
CA LEU A 74 10.69 4.79 3.58
C LEU A 74 10.63 3.52 4.45
N MET A 75 10.82 2.35 3.86
CA MET A 75 10.85 1.09 4.61
C MET A 75 11.97 1.07 5.65
N ARG A 76 13.14 1.65 5.34
CA ARG A 76 14.24 1.80 6.31
C ARG A 76 13.82 2.63 7.53
N GLN A 77 13.10 3.72 7.32
CA GLN A 77 12.59 4.59 8.38
C GLN A 77 11.49 3.89 9.20
N LEU A 78 10.70 3.02 8.57
CA LEU A 78 9.64 2.24 9.22
C LEU A 78 10.12 0.93 9.86
N GLY A 79 11.44 0.69 9.96
CA GLY A 79 12.01 -0.51 10.57
C GLY A 79 11.96 -1.74 9.68
N MET A 80 12.01 -1.57 8.36
CA MET A 80 12.04 -2.64 7.37
C MET A 80 10.87 -3.63 7.50
N PRO A 81 9.61 -3.17 7.51
CA PRO A 81 8.48 -4.08 7.48
C PRO A 81 8.49 -4.91 6.19
N THR A 82 7.86 -6.08 6.22
CA THR A 82 7.57 -6.81 4.98
C THR A 82 6.70 -5.93 4.08
N VAL A 83 7.09 -5.79 2.81
CA VAL A 83 6.33 -5.05 1.82
C VAL A 83 6.12 -5.89 0.57
N PHE A 84 4.88 -5.99 0.13
CA PHE A 84 4.52 -6.55 -1.17
C PHE A 84 4.18 -5.39 -2.10
N CYS A 85 4.99 -5.21 -3.11
CA CYS A 85 4.86 -4.15 -4.10
C CYS A 85 5.41 -4.59 -5.45
N HIS A 86 5.34 -3.73 -6.44
CA HIS A 86 5.82 -3.99 -7.78
C HIS A 86 7.32 -3.75 -7.91
N ARG A 87 7.87 -3.94 -9.10
CA ARG A 87 9.29 -3.75 -9.36
C ARG A 87 9.50 -2.99 -10.66
N LEU A 88 10.42 -2.01 -10.66
CA LEU A 88 10.90 -1.37 -11.87
C LEU A 88 11.99 -2.21 -12.53
N VAL A 89 12.05 -2.17 -13.85
CA VAL A 89 13.18 -2.63 -14.65
C VAL A 89 14.04 -1.40 -14.95
N VAL A 90 15.25 -1.39 -14.41
CA VAL A 90 16.18 -0.27 -14.55
C VAL A 90 17.36 -0.71 -15.42
N ASP A 91 17.69 0.08 -16.44
CA ASP A 91 18.81 -0.11 -17.33
C ASP A 91 19.78 1.08 -17.18
N GLY A 92 20.93 0.85 -16.55
CA GLY A 92 21.78 1.94 -16.08
C GLY A 92 21.05 2.82 -15.06
N ASP A 93 20.75 4.05 -15.42
CA ASP A 93 19.97 5.01 -14.63
C ASP A 93 18.57 5.29 -15.23
N ARG A 94 18.22 4.62 -16.33
CA ARG A 94 16.93 4.78 -16.99
C ARG A 94 15.91 3.77 -16.47
N ILE A 95 14.71 4.24 -16.16
CA ILE A 95 13.57 3.35 -15.90
C ILE A 95 13.08 2.85 -17.26
N ALA A 96 13.38 1.58 -17.56
CA ALA A 96 13.11 0.99 -18.87
C ALA A 96 11.74 0.35 -18.94
N ASP A 97 11.25 -0.22 -17.85
CA ASP A 97 10.00 -0.95 -17.78
C ASP A 97 9.58 -1.17 -16.31
N TYR A 98 8.47 -1.85 -16.10
CA TYR A 98 8.03 -2.29 -14.79
C TYR A 98 7.54 -3.75 -14.84
N ARG A 99 7.47 -4.36 -13.67
CA ARG A 99 6.90 -5.69 -13.49
C ARG A 99 5.89 -5.66 -12.35
N LEU A 100 4.63 -5.94 -12.66
CA LEU A 100 3.63 -6.21 -11.63
C LEU A 100 3.99 -7.52 -10.92
N ARG A 101 3.85 -7.53 -9.60
CA ARG A 101 3.97 -8.77 -8.85
C ARG A 101 2.84 -9.73 -9.24
N GLN A 102 1.62 -9.22 -9.24
CA GLN A 102 0.42 -9.88 -9.77
C GLN A 102 -0.69 -8.86 -9.98
N PRO A 103 -1.69 -9.14 -10.82
CA PRO A 103 -2.90 -8.33 -10.91
C PRO A 103 -3.65 -8.35 -9.57
N ASN A 104 -4.30 -7.23 -9.19
CA ASN A 104 -5.08 -7.10 -7.96
C ASN A 104 -4.30 -7.58 -6.73
N GLN A 105 -3.03 -7.20 -6.64
CA GLN A 105 -2.08 -7.78 -5.69
C GLN A 105 -2.52 -7.67 -4.23
N LYS A 106 -3.20 -6.59 -3.84
CA LYS A 106 -3.65 -6.37 -2.46
C LYS A 106 -4.66 -7.44 -2.05
N GLN A 107 -5.74 -7.58 -2.81
CA GLN A 107 -6.76 -8.62 -2.59
C GLN A 107 -6.14 -10.02 -2.63
N ARG A 108 -5.37 -10.33 -3.68
CA ARG A 108 -4.75 -11.65 -3.83
C ARG A 108 -3.75 -12.00 -2.75
N SER A 109 -3.11 -11.00 -2.15
CA SER A 109 -2.22 -11.22 -1.01
C SER A 109 -3.01 -11.63 0.23
N VAL A 110 -4.15 -11.01 0.49
CA VAL A 110 -5.07 -11.40 1.56
C VAL A 110 -5.56 -12.83 1.33
N GLU A 111 -6.12 -13.12 0.16
CA GLU A 111 -6.61 -14.47 -0.20
C GLU A 111 -5.53 -15.56 -0.07
N ALA A 112 -4.27 -15.24 -0.43
CA ALA A 112 -3.16 -16.16 -0.30
C ALA A 112 -2.77 -16.43 1.16
N LEU A 113 -2.82 -15.42 2.03
CA LEU A 113 -2.58 -15.58 3.47
C LEU A 113 -3.69 -16.41 4.11
N GLN A 114 -4.96 -16.14 3.77
CA GLN A 114 -6.10 -16.95 4.23
C GLN A 114 -6.01 -18.40 3.74
N ALA A 115 -5.52 -18.64 2.52
CA ALA A 115 -5.26 -20.00 2.02
C ALA A 115 -4.15 -20.74 2.80
N LEU A 116 -3.32 -20.01 3.53
CA LEU A 116 -2.34 -20.55 4.49
C LEU A 116 -2.90 -20.63 5.92
N ASN A 117 -4.21 -20.44 6.10
CA ASN A 117 -4.93 -20.42 7.37
C ASN A 117 -4.54 -19.25 8.30
N TYR A 118 -4.07 -18.14 7.76
CA TYR A 118 -3.96 -16.89 8.52
C TYR A 118 -5.31 -16.17 8.51
N GLU A 119 -5.70 -15.63 9.66
CA GLU A 119 -6.72 -14.59 9.73
C GLU A 119 -6.09 -13.25 9.40
N VAL A 120 -6.75 -12.47 8.55
CA VAL A 120 -6.20 -11.25 7.98
C VAL A 120 -7.04 -10.04 8.35
N ILE A 121 -6.41 -9.09 9.02
CA ILE A 121 -6.97 -7.76 9.27
C ILE A 121 -6.34 -6.80 8.27
N ALA A 122 -7.16 -6.04 7.54
CA ALA A 122 -6.69 -5.08 6.55
C ALA A 122 -7.14 -3.66 6.88
N ALA A 123 -6.27 -2.69 6.59
CA ALA A 123 -6.59 -1.27 6.66
C ALA A 123 -6.11 -0.55 5.40
N GLY A 124 -6.90 0.41 4.91
CA GLY A 124 -6.57 1.18 3.71
C GLY A 124 -7.39 2.46 3.61
N ASP A 125 -7.01 3.36 2.68
CA ASP A 125 -7.57 4.72 2.60
C ASP A 125 -8.33 5.01 1.30
N SER A 126 -8.28 4.11 0.32
CA SER A 126 -8.69 4.45 -1.04
C SER A 126 -9.55 3.38 -1.69
N TYR A 127 -10.17 3.74 -2.82
CA TYR A 127 -10.92 2.79 -3.66
C TYR A 127 -10.11 1.55 -4.04
N ASN A 128 -8.80 1.71 -4.24
CA ASN A 128 -7.92 0.59 -4.58
C ASN A 128 -7.76 -0.43 -3.43
N ASP A 129 -8.17 -0.06 -2.21
CA ASP A 129 -8.07 -0.92 -1.04
C ASP A 129 -9.38 -1.68 -0.77
N THR A 130 -10.51 -1.22 -1.28
CA THR A 130 -11.83 -1.76 -0.92
C THR A 130 -11.96 -3.26 -1.22
N THR A 131 -11.39 -3.75 -2.33
CA THR A 131 -11.39 -5.18 -2.64
C THR A 131 -10.53 -5.99 -1.67
N MET A 132 -9.43 -5.42 -1.17
CA MET A 132 -8.60 -5.99 -0.13
C MET A 132 -9.35 -6.02 1.20
N LEU A 133 -10.01 -4.90 1.57
CA LEU A 133 -10.80 -4.80 2.80
C LEU A 133 -11.96 -5.81 2.81
N SER A 134 -12.65 -5.96 1.67
CA SER A 134 -13.73 -6.93 1.52
C SER A 134 -13.27 -8.39 1.57
N ALA A 135 -12.03 -8.67 1.17
CA ALA A 135 -11.47 -10.02 1.21
C ALA A 135 -10.95 -10.41 2.59
N ALA A 136 -10.58 -9.42 3.42
CA ALA A 136 -10.04 -9.65 4.75
C ALA A 136 -11.13 -10.10 5.75
N ASP A 137 -10.73 -10.75 6.84
CA ASP A 137 -11.64 -11.15 7.92
C ASP A 137 -12.14 -9.91 8.68
N HIS A 138 -11.30 -8.87 8.78
CA HIS A 138 -11.66 -7.55 9.28
C HIS A 138 -11.06 -6.45 8.39
N GLY A 139 -11.91 -5.55 7.87
CA GLY A 139 -11.52 -4.43 7.03
C GLY A 139 -11.79 -3.08 7.72
N TYR A 140 -10.83 -2.16 7.67
CA TYR A 140 -10.96 -0.81 8.21
C TYR A 140 -10.57 0.24 7.18
N LEU A 141 -11.35 1.32 7.09
CA LEU A 141 -10.94 2.53 6.40
C LEU A 141 -10.09 3.38 7.36
N PHE A 142 -8.88 3.74 6.94
CA PHE A 142 -7.97 4.53 7.74
C PHE A 142 -7.51 5.78 6.98
N HIS A 143 -7.78 6.97 7.53
CA HIS A 143 -7.55 8.25 6.85
C HIS A 143 -8.23 8.34 5.47
N ALA A 144 -9.33 7.63 5.28
CA ALA A 144 -10.04 7.64 4.00
C ALA A 144 -10.79 8.95 3.77
N PRO A 145 -10.84 9.44 2.53
CA PRO A 145 -11.64 10.63 2.21
C PRO A 145 -13.14 10.35 2.32
N ALA A 146 -13.93 11.39 2.64
CA ALA A 146 -15.36 11.28 2.92
C ALA A 146 -16.13 10.53 1.83
N ASN A 147 -15.82 10.75 0.55
CA ASN A 147 -16.48 10.07 -0.55
C ASN A 147 -16.24 8.55 -0.58
N VAL A 148 -15.11 8.05 -0.05
CA VAL A 148 -14.86 6.61 0.10
C VAL A 148 -15.65 6.07 1.29
N ILE A 149 -15.66 6.81 2.40
CA ILE A 149 -16.43 6.42 3.60
C ILE A 149 -17.93 6.35 3.27
N ASP A 150 -18.47 7.33 2.54
CA ASP A 150 -19.87 7.38 2.17
C ASP A 150 -20.27 6.23 1.22
N GLU A 151 -19.36 5.80 0.35
CA GLU A 151 -19.63 4.73 -0.62
C GLU A 151 -19.47 3.32 -0.02
N PHE A 152 -18.63 3.17 1.02
CA PHE A 152 -18.36 1.89 1.68
C PHE A 152 -18.62 1.93 3.19
N PRO A 153 -19.87 2.20 3.60
CA PRO A 153 -20.25 2.37 5.01
C PRO A 153 -20.13 1.08 5.84
N GLU A 154 -19.95 -0.07 5.21
CA GLU A 154 -19.71 -1.35 5.87
C GLU A 154 -18.35 -1.42 6.58
N PHE A 155 -17.36 -0.61 6.17
CA PHE A 155 -16.06 -0.56 6.81
C PHE A 155 -16.02 0.54 7.87
N PRO A 156 -15.67 0.22 9.13
CA PRO A 156 -15.43 1.25 10.13
C PRO A 156 -14.34 2.22 9.70
N ALA A 157 -14.63 3.52 9.74
CA ALA A 157 -13.69 4.58 9.41
C ALA A 157 -12.98 5.08 10.66
N LEU A 158 -11.66 5.12 10.63
CA LEU A 158 -10.78 5.47 11.75
C LEU A 158 -9.79 6.55 11.30
N ASP A 159 -9.56 7.55 12.16
CA ASP A 159 -8.75 8.73 11.83
C ASP A 159 -7.44 8.81 12.63
N THR A 160 -7.28 8.01 13.68
CA THR A 160 -6.05 8.03 14.47
C THR A 160 -5.38 6.65 14.54
N TYR A 161 -4.07 6.64 14.69
CA TYR A 161 -3.33 5.39 14.88
C TYR A 161 -3.73 4.67 16.18
N ASP A 162 -4.12 5.41 17.22
CA ASP A 162 -4.58 4.83 18.48
C ASP A 162 -5.91 4.11 18.30
N ASP A 163 -6.87 4.70 17.57
CA ASP A 163 -8.15 4.07 17.27
C ASP A 163 -7.96 2.81 16.39
N LEU A 164 -7.09 2.91 15.38
CA LEU A 164 -6.78 1.76 14.52
C LEU A 164 -6.12 0.63 15.31
N LEU A 165 -5.16 0.94 16.18
CA LEU A 165 -4.50 -0.05 17.03
C LEU A 165 -5.50 -0.72 17.98
N ALA A 166 -6.39 0.07 18.60
CA ALA A 166 -7.42 -0.44 19.48
C ALA A 166 -8.41 -1.36 18.74
N ALA A 167 -8.83 -0.97 17.53
CA ALA A 167 -9.73 -1.78 16.69
C ALA A 167 -9.08 -3.11 16.28
N ILE A 168 -7.80 -3.08 15.86
CA ILE A 168 -7.04 -4.28 15.50
C ILE A 168 -6.89 -5.20 16.70
N ARG A 169 -6.54 -4.69 17.88
CA ARG A 169 -6.41 -5.48 19.12
C ARG A 169 -7.74 -6.12 19.52
N ALA A 170 -8.84 -5.40 19.36
CA ALA A 170 -10.17 -5.94 19.60
C ALA A 170 -10.53 -7.08 18.63
N ALA A 171 -10.16 -6.95 17.36
CA ALA A 171 -10.34 -8.00 16.37
C ALA A 171 -9.49 -9.24 16.69
N ILE A 172 -8.20 -9.07 17.01
CA ILE A 172 -7.32 -10.17 17.44
C ILE A 172 -7.92 -10.91 18.64
N GLY A 173 -8.45 -10.19 19.65
CA GLY A 173 -9.07 -10.80 20.82
C GLY A 173 -10.38 -11.55 20.57
N GLN A 174 -10.95 -11.44 19.38
CA GLN A 174 -12.16 -12.17 18.95
C GLN A 174 -11.84 -13.39 18.08
N MET A 175 -10.60 -13.52 17.64
CA MET A 175 -10.14 -14.65 16.83
C MET A 175 -10.10 -15.91 17.70
N PRO A 176 -10.52 -17.07 17.17
CA PRO A 176 -10.42 -18.33 17.90
C PRO A 176 -8.95 -18.66 18.17
N ASP A 177 -8.67 -19.17 19.36
CA ASP A 177 -7.34 -19.69 19.72
C ASP A 177 -6.95 -20.77 18.70
N SER A 178 -5.87 -20.55 17.96
CA SER A 178 -5.33 -21.45 16.94
C SER A 178 -4.58 -22.65 17.54
#